data_141c1774b6ac219d14888ffd08e3ac57
#
_entry.id   141c1774b6ac219d14888ffd08e3ac57
#
_cell.length_a   1.000
_cell.length_b   1.000
_cell.length_c   1.000
_cell.angle_alpha   90.00
_cell.angle_beta   90.00
_cell.angle_gamma   90.00
#
_symmetry.space_group_name_H-M   'P 1'
#
loop_
_entity.id
_entity.type
_entity.pdbx_description
1 polymer ?
#
loop_
_entity_poly.entity_id
_entity_poly.type
_entity_poly.pdbx_seq_one_letter_code
_entity_poly.pdbx_strand_id
1 'polypeptide(L)'
;MKLSKISRKTIAIMVASGFDETGFIAIQRAMLNAGAKLRIVSREAGLTNAWNGTGWGMSYPADATLSTALAIDYDALIVPTGNRHVESLKNEVHAKRVLRAFLREDMPVLLQGDAVTLLSLIDEAAERTKAGSDDSAPVVDRNLVTVSAASEQLEELFALNGVMAIAEAESRAA
;
A
#
# COMPACT_ATOMS: atom_id res chain seq x y z
N MET A 1 -7.34 18.80 6.86
CA MET A 1 -7.15 18.54 5.42
C MET A 1 -7.84 17.23 5.05
N LYS A 2 -8.51 17.23 3.93
CA LYS A 2 -9.29 16.06 3.50
C LYS A 2 -8.57 15.30 2.40
N LEU A 3 -8.73 13.98 2.39
CA LEU A 3 -8.20 13.11 1.33
C LEU A 3 -9.18 13.09 0.14
N SER A 4 -9.36 14.24 -0.51
CA SER A 4 -10.42 14.45 -1.51
C SER A 4 -10.24 13.61 -2.78
N LYS A 5 -9.02 13.31 -3.18
CA LYS A 5 -8.74 12.50 -4.37
C LYS A 5 -8.84 11.01 -4.09
N ILE A 6 -8.71 10.61 -2.84
CA ILE A 6 -8.90 9.23 -2.39
C ILE A 6 -10.39 8.92 -2.26
N SER A 7 -11.22 9.93 -1.97
CA SER A 7 -12.67 9.78 -1.82
C SER A 7 -13.29 9.08 -3.04
N ARG A 8 -14.15 8.11 -2.79
CA ARG A 8 -14.86 7.31 -3.80
C ARG A 8 -13.96 6.38 -4.63
N LYS A 9 -12.68 6.31 -4.30
CA LYS A 9 -11.75 5.41 -4.99
C LYS A 9 -11.73 4.04 -4.31
N THR A 10 -11.30 3.04 -5.05
CA THR A 10 -11.10 1.69 -4.54
C THR A 10 -9.61 1.47 -4.36
N ILE A 11 -9.21 1.30 -3.11
CA ILE A 11 -7.80 1.19 -2.74
C ILE A 11 -7.53 -0.26 -2.33
N ALA A 12 -6.55 -0.88 -2.98
CA ALA A 12 -6.09 -2.20 -2.58
C ALA A 12 -5.08 -2.06 -1.43
N ILE A 13 -5.26 -2.83 -0.38
CA ILE A 13 -4.23 -2.99 0.64
C ILE A 13 -3.72 -4.43 0.57
N MET A 14 -2.46 -4.58 0.18
CA MET A 14 -1.84 -5.89 -0.04
C MET A 14 -1.22 -6.39 1.25
N VAL A 15 -1.65 -7.53 1.73
CA VAL A 15 -1.21 -8.08 3.01
C VAL A 15 -0.94 -9.58 2.94
N ALA A 16 -0.13 -10.04 3.88
CA ALA A 16 -0.02 -11.43 4.29
C ALA A 16 -0.08 -11.44 5.81
N SER A 17 -0.31 -12.58 6.43
CA SER A 17 -0.38 -12.65 7.89
C SER A 17 0.89 -12.09 8.54
N GLY A 18 0.71 -11.28 9.56
CA GLY A 18 1.80 -10.61 10.27
C GLY A 18 1.95 -9.12 9.95
N PHE A 19 1.00 -8.52 9.22
CA PHE A 19 1.02 -7.07 8.98
C PHE A 19 0.76 -6.31 10.29
N ASP A 20 1.35 -5.11 10.39
CA ASP A 20 1.22 -4.28 11.60
C ASP A 20 -0.22 -3.84 11.82
N GLU A 21 -0.80 -4.29 12.94
CA GLU A 21 -2.21 -4.03 13.25
C GLU A 21 -2.51 -2.55 13.46
N THR A 22 -1.68 -1.86 14.23
CA THR A 22 -1.90 -0.44 14.53
C THR A 22 -1.90 0.41 13.27
N GLY A 23 -0.92 0.20 12.41
CA GLY A 23 -0.83 0.91 11.13
C GLY A 23 -1.99 0.58 10.20
N PHE A 24 -2.37 -0.68 10.14
CA PHE A 24 -3.51 -1.12 9.33
C PHE A 24 -4.81 -0.46 9.77
N ILE A 25 -5.09 -0.46 11.08
CA ILE A 25 -6.30 0.16 11.63
C ILE A 25 -6.33 1.66 11.33
N ALA A 26 -5.20 2.34 11.44
CA ALA A 26 -5.10 3.77 11.11
C ALA A 26 -5.45 4.03 9.65
N ILE A 27 -4.93 3.22 8.73
CA ILE A 27 -5.24 3.31 7.29
C ILE A 27 -6.73 3.05 7.06
N GLN A 28 -7.27 1.99 7.66
CA GLN A 28 -8.67 1.60 7.51
C GLN A 28 -9.62 2.73 7.95
N ARG A 29 -9.33 3.35 9.10
CA ARG A 29 -10.11 4.49 9.58
C ARG A 29 -10.03 5.69 8.66
N ALA A 30 -8.83 5.99 8.17
CA ALA A 30 -8.64 7.12 7.25
C ALA A 30 -9.40 6.90 5.94
N MET A 31 -9.39 5.69 5.41
CA MET A 31 -10.13 5.35 4.19
C MET A 31 -11.63 5.47 4.40
N LEU A 32 -12.13 4.94 5.51
CA LEU A 32 -13.54 5.03 5.86
C LEU A 32 -13.98 6.49 5.98
N ASN A 33 -13.21 7.30 6.71
CA ASN A 33 -13.50 8.72 6.90
C ASN A 33 -13.45 9.51 5.59
N ALA A 34 -12.59 9.11 4.67
CA ALA A 34 -12.47 9.74 3.36
C ALA A 34 -13.55 9.32 2.36
N GLY A 35 -14.34 8.29 2.70
CA GLY A 35 -15.35 7.75 1.79
C GLY A 35 -14.77 6.87 0.69
N ALA A 36 -13.59 6.30 0.90
CA ALA A 36 -12.96 5.37 -0.02
C ALA A 36 -13.34 3.93 0.33
N LYS A 37 -13.22 3.05 -0.65
CA LYS A 37 -13.36 1.61 -0.45
C LYS A 37 -11.99 1.00 -0.28
N LEU A 38 -11.73 0.40 0.86
CA LEU A 38 -10.49 -0.34 1.11
C LEU A 38 -10.75 -1.83 0.89
N ARG A 39 -9.99 -2.44 -0.02
CA ARG A 39 -10.11 -3.86 -0.35
C ARG A 39 -8.87 -4.58 0.13
N ILE A 40 -9.07 -5.58 0.98
CA ILE A 40 -7.98 -6.40 1.50
C ILE A 40 -7.63 -7.46 0.47
N VAL A 41 -6.45 -7.33 -0.11
CA VAL A 41 -5.91 -8.28 -1.09
C VAL A 41 -4.84 -9.10 -0.36
N SER A 42 -5.17 -10.34 -0.02
CA SER A 42 -4.33 -11.16 0.83
C SER A 42 -3.64 -12.28 0.08
N ARG A 43 -2.48 -12.67 0.58
CA ARG A 43 -1.83 -13.90 0.16
C ARG A 43 -2.71 -15.12 0.46
N GLU A 44 -3.38 -15.09 1.62
CA GLU A 44 -4.26 -16.18 2.05
C GLU A 44 -5.69 -15.94 1.59
N ALA A 45 -6.37 -17.00 1.19
CA ALA A 45 -7.81 -16.97 1.01
C ALA A 45 -8.48 -17.06 2.39
N GLY A 46 -9.55 -16.32 2.60
CA GLY A 46 -10.28 -16.33 3.88
C GLY A 46 -9.72 -15.30 4.86
N LEU A 47 -9.24 -15.72 6.01
CA LEU A 47 -8.77 -14.81 7.05
C LEU A 47 -7.27 -14.59 6.98
N THR A 48 -6.86 -13.34 7.17
CA THR A 48 -5.47 -12.95 7.33
C THR A 48 -5.31 -12.30 8.71
N ASN A 49 -4.20 -12.58 9.38
CA ASN A 49 -4.01 -12.20 10.78
C ASN A 49 -3.02 -11.07 10.95
N ALA A 50 -3.42 -10.04 11.71
CA ALA A 50 -2.54 -8.93 12.03
C ALA A 50 -1.55 -9.32 13.15
N TRP A 51 -0.48 -8.53 13.26
CA TRP A 51 0.49 -8.64 14.35
C TRP A 51 0.41 -7.39 15.21
N ASN A 52 0.19 -7.57 16.52
CA ASN A 52 -0.04 -6.43 17.42
C ASN A 52 1.24 -5.91 18.11
N GLY A 53 2.39 -6.42 17.72
CA GLY A 53 3.68 -6.06 18.30
C GLY A 53 4.25 -7.13 19.24
N THR A 54 3.41 -7.90 19.89
CA THR A 54 3.82 -8.96 20.82
C THR A 54 3.23 -10.33 20.47
N GLY A 55 2.20 -10.37 19.66
CA GLY A 55 1.55 -11.60 19.28
C GLY A 55 0.54 -11.37 18.16
N TRP A 56 -0.19 -12.42 17.82
CA TRP A 56 -1.22 -12.33 16.81
C TRP A 56 -2.38 -11.47 17.31
N GLY A 57 -2.76 -10.50 16.48
CA GLY A 57 -3.89 -9.64 16.74
C GLY A 57 -5.18 -10.17 16.13
N MET A 58 -6.01 -9.27 15.62
CA MET A 58 -7.28 -9.64 15.02
C MET A 58 -7.10 -10.28 13.64
N SER A 59 -8.11 -11.05 13.24
CA SER A 59 -8.19 -11.64 11.91
C SER A 59 -9.11 -10.79 11.05
N TYR A 60 -8.75 -10.64 9.77
CA TYR A 60 -9.50 -9.84 8.81
C TYR A 60 -9.83 -10.69 7.58
N PRO A 61 -11.08 -10.64 7.10
CA PRO A 61 -11.44 -11.39 5.90
C PRO A 61 -10.85 -10.72 4.65
N ALA A 62 -10.27 -11.54 3.79
CA ALA A 62 -9.77 -11.06 2.50
C ALA A 62 -10.93 -10.76 1.56
N ASP A 63 -10.86 -9.63 0.87
CA ASP A 63 -11.81 -9.29 -0.20
C ASP A 63 -11.42 -9.97 -1.52
N ALA A 64 -10.10 -10.19 -1.71
CA ALA A 64 -9.56 -10.88 -2.88
C ALA A 64 -8.25 -11.55 -2.52
N THR A 65 -7.86 -12.54 -3.33
CA THR A 65 -6.55 -13.17 -3.18
C THR A 65 -5.56 -12.60 -4.19
N LEU A 66 -4.28 -12.58 -3.82
CA LEU A 66 -3.22 -12.11 -4.71
C LEU A 66 -3.18 -12.88 -6.04
N SER A 67 -3.51 -14.17 -6.01
CA SER A 67 -3.47 -15.01 -7.21
C SER A 67 -4.41 -14.54 -8.31
N THR A 68 -5.50 -13.86 -7.95
CA THR A 68 -6.52 -13.40 -8.90
C THR A 68 -6.59 -11.87 -9.03
N ALA A 69 -5.89 -11.13 -8.17
CA ALA A 69 -5.95 -9.67 -8.17
C ALA A 69 -5.32 -9.06 -9.43
N LEU A 70 -5.98 -8.07 -9.98
CA LEU A 70 -5.50 -7.31 -11.15
C LEU A 70 -5.46 -5.82 -10.79
N ALA A 71 -4.37 -5.15 -11.16
CA ALA A 71 -4.20 -3.73 -10.87
C ALA A 71 -5.34 -2.88 -11.41
N ILE A 72 -5.89 -3.23 -12.57
CA ILE A 72 -6.97 -2.50 -13.23
C ILE A 72 -8.26 -2.43 -12.39
N ASP A 73 -8.43 -3.32 -11.42
CA ASP A 73 -9.62 -3.35 -10.57
C ASP A 73 -9.55 -2.32 -9.43
N TYR A 74 -8.43 -1.62 -9.29
CA TYR A 74 -8.18 -0.69 -8.20
C TYR A 74 -7.66 0.64 -8.70
N ASP A 75 -7.72 1.65 -7.84
CA ASP A 75 -7.22 3.00 -8.15
C ASP A 75 -5.85 3.28 -7.54
N ALA A 76 -5.48 2.56 -6.51
CA ALA A 76 -4.18 2.69 -5.84
C ALA A 76 -3.87 1.44 -5.04
N LEU A 77 -2.60 1.30 -4.66
CA LEU A 77 -2.12 0.18 -3.85
C LEU A 77 -1.43 0.72 -2.60
N ILE A 78 -1.75 0.13 -1.45
CA ILE A 78 -1.05 0.37 -0.19
C ILE A 78 -0.49 -0.97 0.31
N VAL A 79 0.77 -0.98 0.74
CA VAL A 79 1.35 -2.12 1.44
C VAL A 79 1.80 -1.63 2.82
N PRO A 80 1.14 -2.06 3.89
CA PRO A 80 1.50 -1.63 5.24
C PRO A 80 2.82 -2.26 5.70
N THR A 81 3.38 -1.72 6.78
CA THR A 81 4.57 -2.29 7.39
C THR A 81 4.23 -3.62 8.09
N GLY A 82 5.26 -4.34 8.48
CA GLY A 82 5.15 -5.62 9.19
C GLY A 82 6.15 -6.62 8.66
N ASN A 83 7.15 -6.96 9.47
CA ASN A 83 8.25 -7.82 9.02
C ASN A 83 7.75 -9.17 8.51
N ARG A 84 6.87 -9.83 9.26
CA ARG A 84 6.40 -11.17 8.91
C ARG A 84 5.63 -11.19 7.60
N HIS A 85 4.72 -10.22 7.41
CA HIS A 85 3.94 -10.17 6.17
C HIS A 85 4.79 -9.79 4.98
N VAL A 86 5.74 -8.89 5.14
CA VAL A 86 6.65 -8.50 4.05
C VAL A 86 7.51 -9.69 3.63
N GLU A 87 8.05 -10.46 4.58
CA GLU A 87 8.82 -11.66 4.26
C GLU A 87 7.98 -12.69 3.51
N SER A 88 6.72 -12.85 3.89
CA SER A 88 5.79 -13.73 3.15
C SER A 88 5.53 -13.21 1.74
N LEU A 89 5.34 -11.90 1.58
CA LEU A 89 5.11 -11.29 0.27
C LEU A 89 6.33 -11.40 -0.65
N LYS A 90 7.54 -11.34 -0.10
CA LYS A 90 8.77 -11.52 -0.88
C LYS A 90 8.85 -12.90 -1.54
N ASN A 91 8.25 -13.90 -0.92
CA ASN A 91 8.23 -15.27 -1.43
C ASN A 91 6.96 -15.60 -2.23
N GLU A 92 6.12 -14.60 -2.47
CA GLU A 92 4.87 -14.77 -3.21
C GLU A 92 4.98 -14.12 -4.59
N VAL A 93 5.01 -14.95 -5.63
CA VAL A 93 5.19 -14.49 -7.01
C VAL A 93 4.08 -13.51 -7.44
N HIS A 94 2.87 -13.68 -6.94
CA HIS A 94 1.76 -12.79 -7.28
C HIS A 94 1.88 -11.43 -6.61
N ALA A 95 2.53 -11.32 -5.46
CA ALA A 95 2.80 -10.03 -4.84
C ALA A 95 3.72 -9.20 -5.72
N LYS A 96 4.78 -9.80 -6.23
CA LYS A 96 5.69 -9.16 -7.19
C LYS A 96 4.94 -8.74 -8.46
N ARG A 97 4.11 -9.63 -9.00
CA ARG A 97 3.32 -9.35 -10.21
C ARG A 97 2.40 -8.15 -10.01
N VAL A 98 1.66 -8.12 -8.90
CA VAL A 98 0.72 -7.03 -8.61
C VAL A 98 1.47 -5.71 -8.42
N LEU A 99 2.53 -5.71 -7.62
CA LEU A 99 3.31 -4.49 -7.39
C LEU A 99 3.91 -3.95 -8.70
N ARG A 100 4.48 -4.83 -9.51
CA ARG A 100 5.03 -4.45 -10.81
C ARG A 100 3.96 -3.84 -11.72
N ALA A 101 2.75 -4.43 -11.74
CA ALA A 101 1.66 -3.94 -12.58
C ALA A 101 1.27 -2.51 -12.20
N PHE A 102 1.11 -2.23 -10.90
CA PHE A 102 0.80 -0.87 -10.43
C PHE A 102 1.89 0.13 -10.82
N LEU A 103 3.16 -0.25 -10.66
CA LEU A 103 4.29 0.64 -11.00
C LEU A 103 4.37 0.91 -12.50
N ARG A 104 4.16 -0.10 -13.33
CA ARG A 104 4.21 0.03 -14.79
C ARG A 104 3.09 0.89 -15.36
N GLU A 105 1.91 0.78 -14.79
CA GLU A 105 0.74 1.53 -15.25
C GLU A 105 0.68 2.93 -14.63
N ASP A 106 1.73 3.36 -13.95
CA ASP A 106 1.81 4.65 -13.27
C ASP A 106 0.67 4.88 -12.28
N MET A 107 0.17 3.79 -11.69
CA MET A 107 -0.86 3.87 -10.66
C MET A 107 -0.25 4.19 -9.31
N PRO A 108 -0.93 4.99 -8.47
CA PRO A 108 -0.39 5.37 -7.16
C PRO A 108 -0.10 4.17 -6.25
N VAL A 109 1.08 4.17 -5.66
CA VAL A 109 1.53 3.11 -4.75
C VAL A 109 2.11 3.75 -3.49
N LEU A 110 1.70 3.24 -2.33
CA LEU A 110 2.26 3.60 -1.03
C LEU A 110 2.86 2.37 -0.36
N LEU A 111 4.14 2.44 -0.02
CA LEU A 111 4.83 1.39 0.72
C LEU A 111 5.30 1.95 2.07
N GLN A 112 4.90 1.31 3.17
CA GLN A 112 5.25 1.73 4.52
C GLN A 112 6.32 0.83 5.14
N GLY A 113 7.34 1.42 5.73
CA GLY A 113 8.33 0.73 6.55
C GLY A 113 8.98 -0.46 5.85
N ASP A 114 8.83 -1.64 6.43
CA ASP A 114 9.40 -2.88 5.88
C ASP A 114 8.97 -3.15 4.44
N ALA A 115 7.78 -2.68 4.05
CA ALA A 115 7.25 -2.90 2.70
C ALA A 115 8.10 -2.23 1.61
N VAL A 116 8.87 -1.19 1.94
CA VAL A 116 9.75 -0.52 1.00
C VAL A 116 10.78 -1.50 0.42
N THR A 117 11.16 -2.51 1.19
CA THR A 117 12.12 -3.54 0.73
C THR A 117 11.58 -4.40 -0.41
N LEU A 118 10.27 -4.41 -0.64
CA LEU A 118 9.69 -5.14 -1.78
C LEU A 118 10.16 -4.58 -3.12
N LEU A 119 10.58 -3.33 -3.17
CA LEU A 119 11.10 -2.70 -4.40
C LEU A 119 12.36 -3.41 -4.91
N SER A 120 13.11 -4.06 -4.03
CA SER A 120 14.31 -4.81 -4.43
C SER A 120 13.99 -6.00 -5.35
N LEU A 121 12.74 -6.45 -5.36
CA LEU A 121 12.27 -7.54 -6.22
C LEU A 121 11.88 -7.07 -7.62
N ILE A 122 11.82 -5.76 -7.84
CA ILE A 122 11.32 -5.15 -9.07
C ILE A 122 12.48 -4.43 -9.75
N ASP A 123 13.01 -4.99 -10.83
CA ASP A 123 14.16 -4.42 -11.54
C ASP A 123 13.87 -3.00 -12.05
N GLU A 124 12.65 -2.77 -12.54
CA GLU A 124 12.24 -1.48 -13.07
C GLU A 124 12.17 -0.39 -11.99
N ALA A 125 12.16 -0.78 -10.72
CA ALA A 125 12.11 0.15 -9.60
C ALA A 125 13.49 0.45 -9.00
N ALA A 126 14.57 -0.11 -9.56
CA ALA A 126 15.92 0.04 -9.02
C ALA A 126 16.37 1.52 -8.95
N GLU A 127 15.94 2.33 -9.90
CA GLU A 127 16.29 3.75 -9.98
C GLU A 127 15.31 4.67 -9.25
N ARG A 128 14.24 4.11 -8.69
CA ARG A 128 13.24 4.92 -7.99
C ARG A 128 13.78 5.44 -6.66
N THR A 129 13.49 6.70 -6.38
CA THR A 129 13.81 7.31 -5.09
C THR A 129 12.84 6.77 -4.04
N LYS A 130 13.39 6.35 -2.91
CA LYS A 130 12.60 5.75 -1.83
C LYS A 130 13.11 6.21 -0.48
N ALA A 131 12.23 6.18 0.53
CA ALA A 131 12.57 6.57 1.88
C ALA A 131 13.63 5.64 2.47
N GLY A 132 14.66 6.24 3.06
CA GLY A 132 15.66 5.54 3.86
C GLY A 132 15.31 5.61 5.35
N SER A 133 16.09 4.94 6.18
CA SER A 133 15.87 4.88 7.62
C SER A 133 15.95 6.26 8.30
N ASP A 134 16.65 7.20 7.68
CA ASP A 134 16.84 8.55 8.23
C ASP A 134 15.75 9.53 7.80
N ASP A 135 14.90 9.14 6.85
CA ASP A 135 13.83 10.00 6.36
C ASP A 135 12.62 9.94 7.29
N SER A 136 12.26 11.08 7.87
CA SER A 136 11.08 11.19 8.74
C SER A 136 9.80 11.52 7.97
N ALA A 137 9.95 12.10 6.78
CA ALA A 137 8.82 12.47 5.92
C ALA A 137 8.69 11.49 4.74
N PRO A 138 7.49 11.39 4.16
CA PRO A 138 7.31 10.58 2.96
C PRO A 138 8.17 11.07 1.79
N VAL A 139 8.68 10.11 1.01
CA VAL A 139 9.42 10.38 -0.21
C VAL A 139 8.52 10.05 -1.39
N VAL A 140 8.37 10.98 -2.31
CA VAL A 140 7.52 10.82 -3.50
C VAL A 140 8.41 10.80 -4.75
N ASP A 141 8.26 9.75 -5.53
CA ASP A 141 8.89 9.63 -6.85
C ASP A 141 7.81 9.22 -7.85
N ARG A 142 7.31 10.19 -8.62
CA ARG A 142 6.21 10.00 -9.58
C ARG A 142 4.98 9.39 -8.91
N ASN A 143 4.63 8.15 -9.23
CA ASN A 143 3.47 7.45 -8.67
C ASN A 143 3.78 6.68 -7.38
N LEU A 144 5.04 6.67 -6.95
CA LEU A 144 5.48 5.91 -5.78
C LEU A 144 5.66 6.82 -4.58
N VAL A 145 4.99 6.47 -3.48
CA VAL A 145 5.16 7.09 -2.16
C VAL A 145 5.76 6.05 -1.23
N THR A 146 6.86 6.39 -0.58
CA THR A 146 7.48 5.51 0.42
C THR A 146 7.69 6.28 1.71
N VAL A 147 7.60 5.58 2.83
CA VAL A 147 7.85 6.14 4.16
C VAL A 147 8.59 5.10 5.00
N SER A 148 9.56 5.56 5.79
CA SER A 148 10.42 4.66 6.59
C SER A 148 9.65 3.97 7.73
N ALA A 149 8.58 4.59 8.21
CA ALA A 149 7.70 4.03 9.23
C ALA A 149 6.33 4.68 9.08
N ALA A 150 5.28 3.99 9.53
CA ALA A 150 3.94 4.57 9.54
C ALA A 150 3.95 5.84 10.41
N SER A 151 3.49 6.96 9.86
CA SER A 151 3.45 8.21 10.62
C SER A 151 2.16 8.29 11.45
N GLU A 152 2.25 8.91 12.63
CA GLU A 152 1.08 9.09 13.49
C GLU A 152 0.03 10.00 12.85
N GLN A 153 0.48 10.94 12.03
CA GLN A 153 -0.38 11.92 11.38
C GLN A 153 -0.79 11.53 9.96
N LEU A 154 -0.44 10.32 9.54
CA LEU A 154 -0.78 9.77 8.23
C LEU A 154 -0.33 10.67 7.07
N GLU A 155 0.84 11.30 7.19
CA GLU A 155 1.41 12.16 6.15
C GLU A 155 1.55 11.43 4.82
N GLU A 156 1.86 10.14 4.85
CA GLU A 156 1.97 9.30 3.66
C GLU A 156 0.65 9.19 2.90
N LEU A 157 -0.50 9.23 3.58
CA LEU A 157 -1.80 9.21 2.91
C LEU A 157 -2.09 10.54 2.22
N PHE A 158 -1.66 11.64 2.79
CA PHE A 158 -1.76 12.94 2.12
C PHE A 158 -0.85 13.00 0.90
N ALA A 159 0.36 12.42 1.00
CA ALA A 159 1.25 12.29 -0.15
C ALA A 159 0.63 11.44 -1.26
N LEU A 160 0.00 10.31 -0.90
CA LEU A 160 -0.71 9.47 -1.85
C LEU A 160 -1.87 10.21 -2.52
N ASN A 161 -2.64 10.96 -1.75
CA ASN A 161 -3.71 11.79 -2.27
C ASN A 161 -3.17 12.81 -3.29
N GLY A 162 -2.02 13.41 -3.02
CA GLY A 162 -1.35 14.33 -3.94
C GLY A 162 -0.92 13.67 -5.24
N VAL A 163 -0.38 12.46 -5.16
CA VAL A 163 0.00 11.67 -6.34
C VAL A 163 -1.25 11.34 -7.17
N MET A 164 -2.35 10.98 -6.54
CA MET A 164 -3.60 10.69 -7.23
C MET A 164 -4.15 11.94 -7.94
N ALA A 165 -3.98 13.11 -7.35
CA ALA A 165 -4.38 14.37 -7.97
C ALA A 165 -3.59 14.64 -9.25
N ILE A 166 -2.29 14.39 -9.24
CA ILE A 166 -1.42 14.55 -10.42
C ILE A 166 -1.82 13.55 -11.51
N ALA A 167 -2.01 12.30 -11.17
CA ALA A 167 -2.41 11.25 -12.11
C ALA A 167 -3.75 11.59 -12.78
N GLU A 168 -4.71 12.11 -12.02
CA GLU A 168 -6.01 12.51 -12.54
C GLU A 168 -5.88 13.70 -13.50
N ALA A 169 -5.05 14.69 -13.16
CA ALA A 169 -4.80 15.85 -14.00
C ALA A 169 -4.14 15.46 -15.33
N GLU A 170 -3.16 14.56 -15.29
CA GLU A 170 -2.49 14.04 -16.49
C GLU A 170 -3.46 13.26 -17.38
N SER A 171 -4.34 12.47 -16.79
CA SER A 171 -5.36 11.73 -17.52
C SER A 171 -6.33 12.65 -18.25
N ARG A 172 -6.71 13.78 -17.63
CA ARG A 172 -7.59 14.78 -18.26
C ARG A 172 -6.92 15.54 -19.38
N ALA A 173 -5.60 15.71 -19.29
CA ALA A 173 -4.82 16.43 -20.31
C ALA A 173 -4.54 15.58 -21.56
N ALA A 174 -4.69 14.25 -21.45
CA ALA A 174 -4.40 13.33 -22.54
C ALA A 174 -5.60 13.21 -23.55
#